data_1f8d010f1aada58e9af64837faee0ccc
#
_entry.id   1f8d010f1aada58e9af64837faee0ccc
#
_cell.length_a   1.000
_cell.length_b   1.000
_cell.length_c   1.000
_cell.angle_alpha   90.00
_cell.angle_beta   90.00
_cell.angle_gamma   90.00
#
_symmetry.space_group_name_H-M   'P 1'
#
loop_
_entity.id
_entity.type
_entity.pdbx_description
1 polymer ?
#
loop_
_entity_poly.entity_id
_entity_poly.type
_entity_poly.pdbx_seq_one_letter_code
_entity_poly.pdbx_strand_id
1 'polypeptide(L)'
;TVRQDPDTLDTWFSSALWPFSTLGWPDKTEEMDYFYPTNTLVTGYDIIPFWVMRMMFSGLEHTGQVPFDTVLIHGLVRDSQGRKMSKSLGNGIDPLEVIDKYGADALRLTLVTGNAPGNDMRFYWERVEASRNFANKVWNASRFIMMNFDQNEDVDYENVTADELTQADKWILSKVNTLAKDVTVLMDSFDLGIAVQKIYDFIWEEFCDWYIEMVKPRLYND
;
A
#
# COMPACT_ATOMS: atom_id res chain seq x y z
N THR A 1 46.22 -27.55 4.82
CA THR A 1 45.11 -27.78 5.77
C THR A 1 44.29 -26.51 5.88
N VAL A 2 43.04 -26.58 5.58
CA VAL A 2 42.05 -25.48 5.77
C VAL A 2 41.67 -25.49 7.25
N ARG A 3 41.65 -24.33 7.89
CA ARG A 3 41.18 -24.12 9.26
C ARG A 3 39.90 -23.30 9.22
N GLN A 4 38.89 -23.73 9.97
CA GLN A 4 37.69 -22.95 10.15
C GLN A 4 38.01 -21.64 10.91
N ASP A 5 37.50 -20.50 10.39
CA ASP A 5 37.62 -19.22 11.08
C ASP A 5 36.77 -19.24 12.35
N PRO A 6 37.27 -18.76 13.49
CA PRO A 6 36.51 -18.71 14.75
C PRO A 6 35.45 -17.58 14.75
N ASP A 7 35.57 -16.59 13.86
CA ASP A 7 34.66 -15.47 13.78
C ASP A 7 33.40 -15.83 12.98
N THR A 8 32.31 -15.13 13.26
CA THR A 8 31.07 -15.20 12.49
C THR A 8 31.05 -14.17 11.38
N LEU A 9 30.38 -14.48 10.28
CA LEU A 9 30.17 -13.52 9.21
C LEU A 9 29.25 -12.38 9.68
N ASP A 10 29.46 -11.21 9.09
CA ASP A 10 28.60 -10.03 9.31
C ASP A 10 27.15 -10.32 8.89
N THR A 11 26.19 -9.72 9.59
CA THR A 11 24.75 -9.80 9.28
C THR A 11 24.45 -9.45 7.84
N TRP A 12 25.14 -8.45 7.28
CA TRP A 12 24.95 -8.03 5.90
C TRP A 12 25.39 -9.05 4.86
N PHE A 13 26.21 -10.01 5.23
CA PHE A 13 26.59 -11.10 4.32
C PHE A 13 25.37 -11.96 3.95
N SER A 14 24.69 -12.53 4.93
CA SER A 14 23.49 -13.33 4.68
C SER A 14 22.33 -12.52 4.13
N SER A 15 22.19 -11.25 4.57
CA SER A 15 21.19 -10.31 4.02
C SER A 15 21.39 -10.05 2.53
N ALA A 16 22.63 -10.06 2.05
CA ALA A 16 22.94 -9.89 0.62
C ALA A 16 22.51 -11.09 -0.25
N LEU A 17 22.37 -12.25 0.35
CA LEU A 17 21.95 -13.48 -0.34
C LEU A 17 20.43 -13.63 -0.45
N TRP A 18 19.66 -12.79 0.25
CA TRP A 18 18.21 -12.85 0.36
C TRP A 18 17.47 -13.11 -0.97
N PRO A 19 17.74 -12.38 -2.07
CA PRO A 19 16.93 -12.50 -3.29
C PRO A 19 16.93 -13.88 -3.93
N PHE A 20 17.97 -14.68 -3.69
CA PHE A 20 18.12 -15.99 -4.31
C PHE A 20 18.26 -17.12 -3.30
N SER A 21 18.85 -16.91 -2.11
CA SER A 21 18.99 -17.96 -1.13
C SER A 21 17.65 -18.45 -0.56
N THR A 22 16.66 -17.55 -0.44
CA THR A 22 15.30 -17.90 0.00
C THR A 22 14.51 -18.71 -1.02
N LEU A 23 14.94 -18.68 -2.27
CA LEU A 23 14.35 -19.43 -3.39
C LEU A 23 15.03 -20.78 -3.64
N GLY A 24 15.96 -21.19 -2.75
CA GLY A 24 16.60 -22.50 -2.78
C GLY A 24 18.00 -22.54 -3.41
N TRP A 25 18.55 -21.38 -3.85
CA TRP A 25 19.94 -21.35 -4.33
C TRP A 25 20.91 -21.98 -3.26
N PRO A 26 21.92 -22.80 -3.65
CA PRO A 26 22.46 -22.98 -5.00
C PRO A 26 21.76 -24.04 -5.86
N ASP A 27 20.72 -24.68 -5.36
CA ASP A 27 19.97 -25.66 -6.14
C ASP A 27 19.11 -24.98 -7.22
N LYS A 28 18.80 -25.74 -8.27
CA LYS A 28 17.83 -25.29 -9.29
C LYS A 28 16.44 -25.70 -8.82
N THR A 29 15.64 -24.71 -8.44
CA THR A 29 14.27 -24.89 -7.98
C THR A 29 13.27 -24.21 -8.90
N GLU A 30 12.01 -24.65 -8.88
CA GLU A 30 10.91 -24.01 -9.63
C GLU A 30 10.68 -22.57 -9.14
N GLU A 31 10.87 -22.34 -7.84
CA GLU A 31 10.74 -21.01 -7.23
C GLU A 31 11.82 -20.07 -7.76
N MET A 32 13.06 -20.56 -7.90
CA MET A 32 14.16 -19.77 -8.47
C MET A 32 13.90 -19.41 -9.93
N ASP A 33 13.42 -20.35 -10.73
CA ASP A 33 13.13 -20.12 -12.15
C ASP A 33 11.94 -19.16 -12.35
N TYR A 34 10.98 -19.12 -11.42
CA TYR A 34 9.78 -18.28 -11.52
C TYR A 34 9.93 -16.90 -10.90
N PHE A 35 10.54 -16.81 -9.71
CA PHE A 35 10.57 -15.56 -8.93
C PHE A 35 11.86 -14.75 -9.05
N TYR A 36 12.93 -15.31 -9.64
CA TYR A 36 14.20 -14.63 -9.80
C TYR A 36 14.53 -14.35 -11.26
N PRO A 37 14.91 -13.11 -11.67
CA PRO A 37 14.95 -11.89 -10.86
C PRO A 37 13.54 -11.41 -10.43
N THR A 38 13.44 -10.72 -9.28
CA THR A 38 12.18 -10.08 -8.86
C THR A 38 11.97 -8.74 -9.56
N ASN A 39 10.74 -8.25 -9.58
CA ASN A 39 10.43 -6.98 -10.27
C ASN A 39 10.81 -5.76 -9.43
N THR A 40 10.37 -5.72 -8.16
CA THR A 40 10.52 -4.52 -7.34
C THR A 40 11.02 -4.85 -5.94
N LEU A 41 12.11 -4.20 -5.54
CA LEU A 41 12.58 -4.15 -4.16
C LEU A 41 12.09 -2.86 -3.51
N VAL A 42 11.53 -2.98 -2.30
CA VAL A 42 11.10 -1.82 -1.50
C VAL A 42 12.01 -1.68 -0.29
N THR A 43 12.61 -0.51 -0.09
CA THR A 43 13.60 -0.29 0.99
C THR A 43 13.65 1.18 1.43
N GLY A 44 14.14 1.40 2.66
CA GLY A 44 14.53 2.73 3.11
C GLY A 44 15.84 3.21 2.47
N TYR A 45 16.00 4.52 2.33
CA TYR A 45 17.21 5.10 1.75
C TYR A 45 18.47 4.83 2.59
N ASP A 46 18.33 4.62 3.88
CA ASP A 46 19.45 4.50 4.83
C ASP A 46 20.24 3.18 4.71
N ILE A 47 19.64 2.16 4.08
CA ILE A 47 20.29 0.86 3.89
C ILE A 47 20.62 0.54 2.43
N ILE A 48 20.58 1.53 1.53
CA ILE A 48 21.00 1.35 0.13
C ILE A 48 22.44 0.80 0.05
N PRO A 49 23.47 1.38 0.72
CA PRO A 49 24.84 0.89 0.62
C PRO A 49 25.05 -0.45 1.34
N PHE A 50 24.25 -0.76 2.35
CA PHE A 50 24.42 -1.95 3.17
C PHE A 50 23.65 -3.15 2.62
N TRP A 51 22.48 -2.94 2.07
CA TRP A 51 21.61 -4.01 1.62
C TRP A 51 21.42 -4.06 0.11
N VAL A 52 20.94 -2.99 -0.51
CA VAL A 52 20.64 -2.97 -1.95
C VAL A 52 21.88 -3.26 -2.79
N MET A 53 22.97 -2.49 -2.54
CA MET A 53 24.21 -2.65 -3.29
C MET A 53 24.81 -4.04 -3.07
N ARG A 54 24.75 -4.56 -1.84
CA ARG A 54 25.27 -5.91 -1.53
C ARG A 54 24.46 -7.01 -2.21
N MET A 55 23.14 -6.91 -2.26
CA MET A 55 22.30 -7.86 -3.01
C MET A 55 22.61 -7.81 -4.51
N MET A 56 22.84 -6.62 -5.07
CA MET A 56 23.15 -6.48 -6.49
C MET A 56 24.45 -7.18 -6.87
N PHE A 57 25.55 -6.92 -6.16
CA PHE A 57 26.82 -7.57 -6.52
C PHE A 57 26.84 -9.04 -6.16
N SER A 58 26.18 -9.48 -5.07
CA SER A 58 26.05 -10.90 -4.75
C SER A 58 25.21 -11.65 -5.78
N GLY A 59 24.10 -11.06 -6.22
CA GLY A 59 23.28 -11.62 -7.29
C GLY A 59 24.06 -11.78 -8.59
N LEU A 60 24.75 -10.73 -9.01
CA LEU A 60 25.59 -10.79 -10.23
C LEU A 60 26.69 -11.83 -10.13
N GLU A 61 27.39 -11.93 -9.01
CA GLU A 61 28.48 -12.89 -8.82
C GLU A 61 27.99 -14.35 -8.80
N HIS A 62 26.87 -14.62 -8.10
CA HIS A 62 26.42 -15.98 -7.86
C HIS A 62 25.44 -16.52 -8.92
N THR A 63 24.64 -15.65 -9.55
CA THR A 63 23.61 -16.05 -10.51
C THR A 63 23.85 -15.51 -11.92
N GLY A 64 24.75 -14.55 -12.09
CA GLY A 64 25.00 -13.86 -13.35
C GLY A 64 23.92 -12.83 -13.71
N GLN A 65 22.96 -12.56 -12.85
CA GLN A 65 21.83 -11.67 -13.12
C GLN A 65 21.63 -10.65 -11.99
N VAL A 66 21.13 -9.47 -12.35
CA VAL A 66 20.70 -8.45 -11.36
C VAL A 66 19.44 -8.97 -10.64
N PRO A 67 19.37 -8.91 -9.31
CA PRO A 67 18.29 -9.56 -8.56
C PRO A 67 16.92 -8.89 -8.65
N PHE A 68 16.82 -7.64 -9.12
CA PHE A 68 15.58 -6.87 -9.26
C PHE A 68 15.73 -5.75 -10.29
N ASP A 69 14.62 -5.37 -10.93
CA ASP A 69 14.61 -4.32 -11.97
C ASP A 69 14.45 -2.93 -11.38
N THR A 70 13.61 -2.80 -10.36
CA THR A 70 13.25 -1.52 -9.77
C THR A 70 13.53 -1.51 -8.27
N VAL A 71 14.02 -0.39 -7.75
CA VAL A 71 14.17 -0.14 -6.31
C VAL A 71 13.27 1.03 -5.91
N LEU A 72 12.18 0.74 -5.22
CA LEU A 72 11.31 1.75 -4.63
C LEU A 72 11.89 2.15 -3.27
N ILE A 73 12.37 3.41 -3.20
CA ILE A 73 13.01 3.94 -2.00
C ILE A 73 12.00 4.79 -1.23
N HIS A 74 11.68 4.35 -0.01
CA HIS A 74 10.81 5.10 0.90
C HIS A 74 11.64 5.87 1.94
N GLY A 75 11.04 6.92 2.52
CA GLY A 75 11.58 7.63 3.66
C GLY A 75 11.39 6.87 4.97
N LEU A 76 11.93 7.42 6.06
CA LEU A 76 11.78 6.85 7.40
C LEU A 76 10.58 7.45 8.12
N VAL A 77 9.95 6.62 8.96
CA VAL A 77 8.94 7.10 9.90
C VAL A 77 9.67 7.70 11.12
N ARG A 78 9.38 8.95 11.42
CA ARG A 78 9.97 9.70 12.54
C ARG A 78 8.90 9.97 13.60
N ASP A 79 9.34 10.28 14.81
CA ASP A 79 8.41 10.72 15.86
C ASP A 79 7.77 12.09 15.51
N SER A 80 6.83 12.54 16.32
CA SER A 80 6.11 13.82 16.12
C SER A 80 7.04 15.05 16.11
N GLN A 81 8.22 14.94 16.71
CA GLN A 81 9.26 15.99 16.72
C GLN A 81 10.22 15.88 15.52
N GLY A 82 10.07 14.87 14.68
CA GLY A 82 10.93 14.63 13.52
C GLY A 82 12.25 13.90 13.84
N ARG A 83 12.39 13.33 15.03
CA ARG A 83 13.58 12.57 15.41
C ARG A 83 13.49 11.13 14.91
N LYS A 84 14.62 10.53 14.53
CA LYS A 84 14.68 9.12 14.19
C LYS A 84 14.26 8.29 15.40
N MET A 85 13.34 7.34 15.19
CA MET A 85 12.94 6.40 16.23
C MET A 85 14.06 5.45 16.57
N SER A 86 14.34 5.25 17.86
CA SER A 86 15.34 4.29 18.34
C SER A 86 14.94 3.72 19.69
N LYS A 87 15.40 2.50 19.96
CA LYS A 87 15.20 1.84 21.28
C LYS A 87 15.83 2.64 22.41
N SER A 88 16.99 3.26 22.17
CA SER A 88 17.72 4.04 23.17
C SER A 88 17.01 5.35 23.56
N LEU A 89 16.23 5.93 22.66
CA LEU A 89 15.45 7.14 22.94
C LEU A 89 14.06 6.84 23.50
N GLY A 90 13.61 5.59 23.46
CA GLY A 90 12.27 5.19 23.91
C GLY A 90 11.14 5.87 23.14
N ASN A 91 11.41 6.39 21.92
CA ASN A 91 10.45 7.09 21.09
C ASN A 91 9.92 6.22 19.95
N GLY A 92 10.20 4.93 19.98
CA GLY A 92 9.64 3.95 19.05
C GLY A 92 8.14 3.77 19.28
N ILE A 93 7.40 3.60 18.18
CA ILE A 93 5.97 3.28 18.21
C ILE A 93 5.84 1.83 17.80
N ASP A 94 5.21 1.03 18.66
CA ASP A 94 4.93 -0.37 18.33
C ASP A 94 3.73 -0.43 17.38
N PRO A 95 3.90 -0.96 16.16
CA PRO A 95 2.80 -1.13 15.23
C PRO A 95 1.65 -1.97 15.79
N LEU A 96 1.93 -2.95 16.65
CA LEU A 96 0.90 -3.80 17.24
C LEU A 96 0.01 -3.02 18.22
N GLU A 97 0.57 -2.11 19.02
CA GLU A 97 -0.21 -1.22 19.88
C GLU A 97 -1.14 -0.31 19.05
N VAL A 98 -0.65 0.16 17.90
CA VAL A 98 -1.46 0.98 16.98
C VAL A 98 -2.61 0.15 16.40
N ILE A 99 -2.32 -1.09 15.99
CA ILE A 99 -3.31 -2.01 15.42
C ILE A 99 -4.37 -2.37 16.46
N ASP A 100 -3.98 -2.67 17.68
CA ASP A 100 -4.91 -3.00 18.76
C ASP A 100 -5.86 -1.84 19.08
N LYS A 101 -5.37 -0.61 18.98
CA LYS A 101 -6.16 0.59 19.32
C LYS A 101 -7.01 1.12 18.16
N TYR A 102 -6.50 1.07 16.93
CA TYR A 102 -7.14 1.75 15.79
C TYR A 102 -7.46 0.81 14.62
N GLY A 103 -6.97 -0.41 14.63
CA GLY A 103 -7.08 -1.37 13.53
C GLY A 103 -5.95 -1.30 12.52
N ALA A 104 -5.69 -2.41 11.85
CA ALA A 104 -4.60 -2.54 10.88
C ALA A 104 -4.80 -1.63 9.66
N ASP A 105 -6.02 -1.47 9.19
CA ASP A 105 -6.34 -0.63 8.03
C ASP A 105 -6.04 0.85 8.29
N ALA A 106 -6.31 1.34 9.51
CA ALA A 106 -6.00 2.71 9.91
C ALA A 106 -4.49 2.97 9.87
N LEU A 107 -3.68 2.05 10.40
CA LEU A 107 -2.23 2.15 10.35
C LEU A 107 -1.71 2.13 8.91
N ARG A 108 -2.15 1.16 8.10
CA ARG A 108 -1.73 1.00 6.70
C ARG A 108 -2.07 2.23 5.86
N LEU A 109 -3.31 2.73 5.99
CA LEU A 109 -3.73 3.95 5.30
C LEU A 109 -2.89 5.15 5.71
N THR A 110 -2.61 5.31 7.01
CA THR A 110 -1.78 6.41 7.54
C THR A 110 -0.37 6.39 6.93
N LEU A 111 0.23 5.20 6.82
CA LEU A 111 1.60 5.05 6.31
C LEU A 111 1.71 5.32 4.80
N VAL A 112 0.65 5.06 4.04
CA VAL A 112 0.64 5.29 2.58
C VAL A 112 0.21 6.71 2.23
N THR A 113 -0.74 7.29 2.98
CA THR A 113 -1.30 8.62 2.69
C THR A 113 -0.27 9.72 2.94
N GLY A 114 -0.08 10.60 1.94
CA GLY A 114 0.82 11.75 2.05
C GLY A 114 2.30 11.39 2.06
N ASN A 115 2.63 10.18 1.67
CA ASN A 115 4.00 9.72 1.52
C ASN A 115 4.50 9.98 0.10
N ALA A 116 5.65 10.63 -0.02
CA ALA A 116 6.36 10.81 -1.29
C ALA A 116 7.65 9.98 -1.25
N PRO A 117 8.06 9.34 -2.37
CA PRO A 117 9.27 8.55 -2.43
C PRO A 117 10.49 9.30 -1.86
N GLY A 118 11.28 8.63 -1.03
CA GLY A 118 12.49 9.18 -0.42
C GLY A 118 12.30 10.21 0.69
N ASN A 119 11.08 10.64 0.99
CA ASN A 119 10.83 11.63 2.03
C ASN A 119 10.40 11.00 3.35
N ASP A 120 10.99 11.48 4.44
CA ASP A 120 10.61 11.05 5.79
C ASP A 120 9.22 11.56 6.15
N MET A 121 8.46 10.75 6.90
CA MET A 121 7.18 11.16 7.44
C MET A 121 7.23 11.23 8.96
N ARG A 122 6.51 12.20 9.55
CA ARG A 122 6.28 12.24 10.98
C ARG A 122 5.03 11.47 11.35
N PHE A 123 5.13 10.64 12.36
CA PHE A 123 3.99 9.90 12.88
C PHE A 123 3.21 10.76 13.87
N TYR A 124 1.89 10.86 13.65
CA TYR A 124 0.94 11.53 14.53
C TYR A 124 -0.24 10.61 14.79
N TRP A 125 -0.62 10.47 16.06
CA TRP A 125 -1.77 9.66 16.47
C TRP A 125 -3.09 10.17 15.88
N GLU A 126 -3.22 11.47 15.71
CA GLU A 126 -4.39 12.12 15.12
C GLU A 126 -4.58 11.70 13.63
N ARG A 127 -3.50 11.44 12.92
CA ARG A 127 -3.57 10.90 11.55
C ARG A 127 -4.09 9.47 11.51
N VAL A 128 -3.69 8.65 12.47
CA VAL A 128 -4.20 7.27 12.58
C VAL A 128 -5.69 7.28 12.91
N GLU A 129 -6.10 8.17 13.80
CA GLU A 129 -7.52 8.34 14.14
C GLU A 129 -8.33 8.83 12.94
N ALA A 130 -7.83 9.78 12.16
CA ALA A 130 -8.47 10.23 10.93
C ALA A 130 -8.59 9.10 9.90
N SER A 131 -7.56 8.27 9.75
CA SER A 131 -7.59 7.09 8.88
C SER A 131 -8.62 6.05 9.33
N ARG A 132 -8.75 5.81 10.63
CA ARG A 132 -9.82 4.95 11.19
C ARG A 132 -11.21 5.52 10.88
N ASN A 133 -11.38 6.81 11.04
CA ASN A 133 -12.66 7.46 10.77
C ASN A 133 -13.03 7.37 9.29
N PHE A 134 -12.04 7.46 8.40
CA PHE A 134 -12.26 7.22 6.97
C PHE A 134 -12.68 5.77 6.69
N ALA A 135 -12.00 4.78 7.27
CA ALA A 135 -12.39 3.39 7.14
C ALA A 135 -13.84 3.15 7.63
N ASN A 136 -14.22 3.78 8.74
CA ASN A 136 -15.59 3.75 9.25
C ASN A 136 -16.59 4.43 8.29
N LYS A 137 -16.20 5.52 7.62
CA LYS A 137 -17.05 6.17 6.61
C LYS A 137 -17.32 5.23 5.43
N VAL A 138 -16.29 4.55 4.93
CA VAL A 138 -16.41 3.54 3.87
C VAL A 138 -17.34 2.41 4.30
N TRP A 139 -17.15 1.89 5.51
CA TRP A 139 -18.01 0.84 6.08
C TRP A 139 -19.48 1.29 6.17
N ASN A 140 -19.73 2.49 6.67
CA ASN A 140 -21.09 3.00 6.81
C ASN A 140 -21.75 3.28 5.46
N ALA A 141 -21.00 3.77 4.45
CA ALA A 141 -21.48 3.93 3.10
C ALA A 141 -21.88 2.57 2.49
N SER A 142 -21.02 1.56 2.63
CA SER A 142 -21.30 0.20 2.18
C SER A 142 -22.52 -0.40 2.88
N ARG A 143 -22.63 -0.19 4.20
CA ARG A 143 -23.80 -0.64 4.98
C ARG A 143 -25.08 0.06 4.52
N PHE A 144 -25.03 1.37 4.23
CA PHE A 144 -26.15 2.11 3.68
C PHE A 144 -26.63 1.50 2.35
N ILE A 145 -25.72 1.19 1.44
CA ILE A 145 -26.05 0.53 0.17
C ILE A 145 -26.71 -0.82 0.42
N MET A 146 -26.09 -1.66 1.26
CA MET A 146 -26.63 -3.00 1.57
C MET A 146 -28.02 -2.98 2.20
N MET A 147 -28.32 -1.97 3.02
CA MET A 147 -29.64 -1.82 3.65
C MET A 147 -30.74 -1.38 2.66
N ASN A 148 -30.37 -0.73 1.59
CA ASN A 148 -31.28 -0.27 0.53
C ASN A 148 -31.29 -1.21 -0.69
N PHE A 149 -30.62 -2.34 -0.59
CA PHE A 149 -30.53 -3.35 -1.64
C PHE A 149 -31.64 -4.40 -1.38
N ASP A 150 -32.62 -4.49 -2.30
CA ASP A 150 -33.62 -5.53 -2.22
C ASP A 150 -33.06 -6.85 -2.74
N GLN A 151 -32.80 -7.78 -1.82
CA GLN A 151 -32.28 -9.12 -2.13
C GLN A 151 -33.34 -10.04 -2.78
N ASN A 152 -34.61 -9.63 -2.82
CA ASN A 152 -35.70 -10.42 -3.37
C ASN A 152 -36.05 -10.03 -4.83
N GLU A 153 -35.48 -8.97 -5.36
CA GLU A 153 -35.66 -8.61 -6.75
C GLU A 153 -34.58 -9.27 -7.63
N ASP A 154 -35.03 -9.92 -8.69
CA ASP A 154 -34.19 -10.50 -9.74
C ASP A 154 -33.72 -9.34 -10.66
N VAL A 155 -32.86 -8.47 -10.14
CA VAL A 155 -32.34 -7.31 -10.88
C VAL A 155 -31.11 -7.73 -11.67
N ASP A 156 -31.18 -7.55 -12.99
CA ASP A 156 -30.06 -7.79 -13.88
C ASP A 156 -29.10 -6.59 -13.89
N TYR A 157 -28.13 -6.60 -12.97
CA TYR A 157 -27.15 -5.53 -12.84
C TYR A 157 -26.15 -5.46 -14.00
N GLU A 158 -26.02 -6.53 -14.77
CA GLU A 158 -25.03 -6.60 -15.87
C GLU A 158 -25.54 -5.92 -17.14
N ASN A 159 -26.87 -5.78 -17.31
CA ASN A 159 -27.49 -5.27 -18.52
C ASN A 159 -28.17 -3.91 -18.36
N VAL A 160 -27.77 -3.11 -17.35
CA VAL A 160 -28.28 -1.73 -17.17
C VAL A 160 -27.86 -0.87 -18.37
N THR A 161 -28.82 -0.30 -19.07
CA THR A 161 -28.57 0.53 -20.24
C THR A 161 -28.32 1.99 -19.86
N ALA A 162 -27.65 2.74 -20.76
CA ALA A 162 -27.35 4.14 -20.51
C ALA A 162 -28.61 5.02 -20.40
N ASP A 163 -29.75 4.60 -20.93
CA ASP A 163 -31.02 5.35 -20.89
C ASP A 163 -31.71 5.18 -19.52
N GLU A 164 -31.41 4.14 -18.80
CA GLU A 164 -31.92 3.90 -17.44
C GLU A 164 -31.19 4.72 -16.38
N LEU A 165 -30.01 5.23 -16.72
CA LEU A 165 -29.17 6.00 -15.79
C LEU A 165 -29.61 7.46 -15.72
N THR A 166 -29.77 7.97 -14.51
CA THR A 166 -29.95 9.40 -14.28
C THR A 166 -28.69 10.20 -14.56
N GLN A 167 -28.79 11.54 -14.56
CA GLN A 167 -27.61 12.39 -14.69
C GLN A 167 -26.60 12.20 -13.55
N ALA A 168 -27.09 11.96 -12.33
CA ALA A 168 -26.22 11.68 -11.18
C ALA A 168 -25.46 10.36 -11.37
N ASP A 169 -26.13 9.32 -11.88
CA ASP A 169 -25.49 8.02 -12.13
C ASP A 169 -24.41 8.14 -13.22
N LYS A 170 -24.73 8.84 -14.33
CA LYS A 170 -23.76 9.10 -15.40
C LYS A 170 -22.57 9.91 -14.92
N TRP A 171 -22.81 10.89 -14.05
CA TRP A 171 -21.76 11.71 -13.46
C TRP A 171 -20.80 10.87 -12.58
N ILE A 172 -21.32 10.08 -11.63
CA ILE A 172 -20.46 9.28 -10.73
C ILE A 172 -19.70 8.18 -11.49
N LEU A 173 -20.32 7.56 -12.51
CA LEU A 173 -19.66 6.57 -13.35
C LEU A 173 -18.51 7.19 -14.17
N SER A 174 -18.71 8.41 -14.69
CA SER A 174 -17.65 9.16 -15.37
C SER A 174 -16.50 9.47 -14.42
N LYS A 175 -16.82 9.87 -13.18
CA LYS A 175 -15.82 10.18 -12.15
C LYS A 175 -14.99 8.96 -11.73
N VAL A 176 -15.64 7.83 -11.46
CA VAL A 176 -14.93 6.60 -11.07
C VAL A 176 -14.06 6.06 -12.21
N ASN A 177 -14.50 6.14 -13.45
CA ASN A 177 -13.69 5.72 -14.59
C ASN A 177 -12.45 6.63 -14.79
N THR A 178 -12.61 7.95 -14.59
CA THR A 178 -11.47 8.89 -14.61
C THR A 178 -10.51 8.58 -13.46
N LEU A 179 -11.04 8.38 -12.25
CA LEU A 179 -10.25 8.00 -11.09
C LEU A 179 -9.46 6.71 -11.34
N ALA A 180 -10.11 5.67 -11.86
CA ALA A 180 -9.45 4.39 -12.14
C ALA A 180 -8.27 4.57 -13.10
N LYS A 181 -8.44 5.36 -14.16
CA LYS A 181 -7.36 5.68 -15.11
C LYS A 181 -6.21 6.44 -14.42
N ASP A 182 -6.52 7.48 -13.67
CA ASP A 182 -5.52 8.30 -12.99
C ASP A 182 -4.74 7.49 -11.95
N VAL A 183 -5.45 6.69 -11.14
CA VAL A 183 -4.84 5.83 -10.11
C VAL A 183 -3.94 4.78 -10.75
N THR A 184 -4.35 4.16 -11.87
CA THR A 184 -3.50 3.20 -12.58
C THR A 184 -2.18 3.84 -13.00
N VAL A 185 -2.21 5.02 -13.61
CA VAL A 185 -0.98 5.73 -14.02
C VAL A 185 -0.09 6.08 -12.82
N LEU A 186 -0.70 6.53 -11.72
CA LEU A 186 0.04 6.86 -10.50
C LEU A 186 0.65 5.62 -9.83
N MET A 187 -0.07 4.51 -9.82
CA MET A 187 0.45 3.23 -9.29
C MET A 187 1.62 2.72 -10.14
N ASP A 188 1.52 2.80 -11.47
CA ASP A 188 2.59 2.39 -12.39
C ASP A 188 3.85 3.26 -12.23
N SER A 189 3.70 4.53 -11.83
CA SER A 189 4.82 5.44 -11.53
C SER A 189 5.29 5.43 -10.07
N PHE A 190 4.71 4.57 -9.23
CA PHE A 190 4.96 4.50 -7.78
C PHE A 190 4.58 5.76 -6.97
N ASP A 191 3.71 6.60 -7.51
CA ASP A 191 3.17 7.77 -6.80
C ASP A 191 2.01 7.38 -5.88
N LEU A 192 2.27 6.41 -4.98
CA LEU A 192 1.27 5.74 -4.15
C LEU A 192 0.50 6.70 -3.25
N GLY A 193 1.18 7.68 -2.67
CA GLY A 193 0.57 8.67 -1.78
C GLY A 193 -0.47 9.54 -2.51
N ILE A 194 -0.19 9.94 -3.75
CA ILE A 194 -1.12 10.71 -4.59
C ILE A 194 -2.29 9.84 -5.04
N ALA A 195 -2.01 8.58 -5.42
CA ALA A 195 -3.05 7.62 -5.82
C ALA A 195 -4.07 7.42 -4.69
N VAL A 196 -3.60 7.18 -3.48
CA VAL A 196 -4.45 6.98 -2.29
C VAL A 196 -5.22 8.26 -1.94
N GLN A 197 -4.60 9.45 -2.05
CA GLN A 197 -5.29 10.70 -1.81
C GLN A 197 -6.45 10.93 -2.80
N LYS A 198 -6.27 10.65 -4.09
CA LYS A 198 -7.35 10.73 -5.08
C LYS A 198 -8.51 9.78 -4.78
N ILE A 199 -8.21 8.55 -4.32
CA ILE A 199 -9.24 7.59 -3.89
C ILE A 199 -9.99 8.12 -2.66
N TYR A 200 -9.25 8.66 -1.69
CA TYR A 200 -9.83 9.25 -0.47
C TYR A 200 -10.80 10.38 -0.82
N ASP A 201 -10.36 11.36 -1.63
CA ASP A 201 -11.16 12.52 -2.02
C ASP A 201 -12.42 12.09 -2.79
N PHE A 202 -12.29 11.16 -3.74
CA PHE A 202 -13.44 10.63 -4.48
C PHE A 202 -14.46 9.96 -3.54
N ILE A 203 -14.02 9.07 -2.65
CA ILE A 203 -14.93 8.36 -1.75
C ILE A 203 -15.60 9.35 -0.78
N TRP A 204 -14.82 10.25 -0.21
CA TRP A 204 -15.34 11.18 0.79
C TRP A 204 -16.28 12.19 0.17
N GLU A 205 -15.80 12.95 -0.78
CA GLU A 205 -16.50 14.11 -1.32
C GLU A 205 -17.52 13.72 -2.42
N GLU A 206 -17.05 13.04 -3.48
CA GLU A 206 -17.90 12.80 -4.64
C GLU A 206 -18.91 11.69 -4.41
N PHE A 207 -18.48 10.58 -3.82
CA PHE A 207 -19.38 9.44 -3.60
C PHE A 207 -20.25 9.62 -2.37
N CYS A 208 -19.66 9.88 -1.19
CA CYS A 208 -20.43 9.94 0.06
C CYS A 208 -21.21 11.26 0.21
N ASP A 209 -20.54 12.41 0.01
CA ASP A 209 -21.18 13.71 0.29
C ASP A 209 -22.11 14.16 -0.85
N TRP A 210 -21.86 13.73 -2.08
CA TRP A 210 -22.72 14.11 -3.21
C TRP A 210 -23.57 12.96 -3.71
N TYR A 211 -22.99 11.89 -4.24
CA TYR A 211 -23.79 10.87 -4.93
C TYR A 211 -24.78 10.16 -4.02
N ILE A 212 -24.36 9.74 -2.84
CA ILE A 212 -25.28 9.10 -1.86
C ILE A 212 -26.44 10.04 -1.53
N GLU A 213 -26.17 11.33 -1.31
CA GLU A 213 -27.26 12.29 -1.01
C GLU A 213 -28.19 12.48 -2.20
N MET A 214 -27.66 12.51 -3.43
CA MET A 214 -28.49 12.63 -4.65
C MET A 214 -29.41 11.42 -4.89
N VAL A 215 -29.02 10.21 -4.44
CA VAL A 215 -29.84 9.01 -4.64
C VAL A 215 -30.87 8.80 -3.54
N LYS A 216 -30.71 9.37 -2.35
CA LYS A 216 -31.65 9.23 -1.22
C LYS A 216 -33.11 9.51 -1.59
N PRO A 217 -33.46 10.59 -2.35
CA PRO A 217 -34.85 10.82 -2.74
C PRO A 217 -35.45 9.67 -3.55
N ARG A 218 -34.64 8.93 -4.32
CA ARG A 218 -35.11 7.77 -5.08
C ARG A 218 -35.32 6.52 -4.21
N LEU A 219 -34.57 6.44 -3.11
CA LEU A 219 -34.64 5.30 -2.19
C LEU A 219 -35.77 5.43 -1.15
N TYR A 220 -36.22 6.66 -0.85
CA TYR A 220 -37.18 6.94 0.20
C TYR A 220 -38.54 7.46 -0.30
N ASN A 221 -38.68 7.70 -1.60
CA ASN A 221 -39.97 8.05 -2.20
C ASN A 221 -40.57 6.78 -2.82
N ASP A 222 -41.68 6.33 -2.23
CA ASP A 222 -42.58 5.32 -2.78
C ASP A 222 -43.28 5.80 -4.07
#